data_a016dfef42a6870c06c9d824adddf6b2
#
_entry.id   a016dfef42a6870c06c9d824adddf6b2
#
_cell.length_a   1.000
_cell.length_b   1.000
_cell.length_c   1.000
_cell.angle_alpha   90.00
_cell.angle_beta   90.00
_cell.angle_gamma   90.00
#
_symmetry.space_group_name_H-M   'P 1'
#
loop_
_entity.id
_entity.type
_entity.pdbx_description
1 polymer ?
#
loop_
_entity_poly.entity_id
_entity_poly.type
_entity_poly.pdbx_seq_one_letter_code
_entity_poly.pdbx_strand_id
1 'polypeptide(L)'
;MDKRVSSIESLINLRFHVLSMLTYVELLKKLKEIKSSGWVKTHRTGNTGIGKTIEDLLGIKENNVPGPDAEKLELKSARKNAKSMLTLFTKSPLPPKANAVILARFGYAAENGRKELHTTLNAISHNLLRGCTGLKIKVDHSRIEIITENSEVLGYWDKDTLKKTFERKLPRLMYIKAESQGSGKNEEFWFNEAWLLQGFDFENFLKLLTAGVILVDIRIGQYPNGKPHDHGTGFRIQPNQLELCFSKREQIL
;
A
#
# COMPACT_ATOMS: atom_id res chain seq x y z
N MET A 1 -9.17 -0.58 -46.49
CA MET A 1 -9.68 -1.84 -45.87
C MET A 1 -9.13 -2.06 -44.47
N ASP A 2 -8.85 -0.98 -43.69
CA ASP A 2 -8.00 -1.08 -42.47
C ASP A 2 -8.58 -0.45 -41.19
N LYS A 3 -9.74 0.20 -41.27
CA LYS A 3 -10.35 0.80 -40.05
C LYS A 3 -11.34 -0.09 -39.29
N ARG A 4 -11.77 -1.21 -39.88
CA ARG A 4 -12.70 -2.15 -39.22
C ARG A 4 -12.00 -3.23 -38.38
N VAL A 5 -10.75 -3.57 -38.71
CA VAL A 5 -9.98 -4.58 -37.97
C VAL A 5 -9.50 -4.00 -36.64
N SER A 6 -9.06 -2.72 -36.61
CA SER A 6 -8.61 -2.09 -35.36
C SER A 6 -9.71 -1.88 -34.33
N SER A 7 -10.98 -1.72 -34.78
CA SER A 7 -12.12 -1.57 -33.85
C SER A 7 -12.58 -2.90 -33.24
N ILE A 8 -12.40 -4.01 -33.96
CA ILE A 8 -12.74 -5.35 -33.46
C ILE A 8 -11.68 -5.81 -32.45
N GLU A 9 -10.40 -5.58 -32.74
CA GLU A 9 -9.31 -5.88 -31.81
C GLU A 9 -9.40 -5.03 -30.52
N SER A 10 -9.78 -3.75 -30.61
CA SER A 10 -10.00 -2.91 -29.44
C SER A 10 -11.22 -3.35 -28.61
N LEU A 11 -12.30 -3.81 -29.26
CA LEU A 11 -13.49 -4.37 -28.59
C LEU A 11 -13.22 -5.75 -27.99
N ILE A 12 -12.41 -6.59 -28.64
CA ILE A 12 -11.96 -7.86 -28.11
C ILE A 12 -11.03 -7.62 -26.91
N ASN A 13 -10.09 -6.70 -27.00
CA ASN A 13 -9.21 -6.34 -25.88
C ASN A 13 -9.98 -5.69 -24.72
N LEU A 14 -11.02 -4.87 -24.97
CA LEU A 14 -11.91 -4.36 -23.95
C LEU A 14 -12.74 -5.48 -23.28
N ARG A 15 -13.24 -6.45 -24.05
CA ARG A 15 -13.92 -7.63 -23.50
C ARG A 15 -12.98 -8.53 -22.68
N PHE A 16 -11.73 -8.73 -23.13
CA PHE A 16 -10.73 -9.48 -22.35
C PHE A 16 -10.28 -8.73 -21.11
N HIS A 17 -10.30 -7.40 -21.09
CA HIS A 17 -9.99 -6.61 -19.89
C HIS A 17 -11.12 -6.62 -18.86
N VAL A 18 -12.37 -6.66 -19.30
CA VAL A 18 -13.56 -6.80 -18.45
C VAL A 18 -13.71 -8.22 -17.88
N LEU A 19 -13.14 -9.24 -18.53
CA LEU A 19 -13.16 -10.64 -18.09
C LEU A 19 -12.11 -11.00 -17.03
N SER A 20 -11.30 -10.05 -16.54
CA SER A 20 -10.25 -10.31 -15.55
C SER A 20 -10.54 -9.81 -14.12
N MET A 21 -11.65 -9.12 -13.90
CA MET A 21 -12.02 -8.64 -12.57
C MET A 21 -13.06 -9.58 -11.96
N LEU A 22 -12.70 -10.16 -10.80
CA LEU A 22 -13.63 -10.96 -10.00
C LEU A 22 -14.81 -10.10 -9.56
N THR A 23 -16.02 -10.62 -9.75
CA THR A 23 -17.21 -10.06 -9.09
C THR A 23 -17.12 -10.29 -7.58
N TYR A 24 -17.84 -9.49 -6.81
CA TYR A 24 -17.88 -9.66 -5.35
C TYR A 24 -18.37 -11.06 -4.94
N VAL A 25 -19.36 -11.60 -5.63
CA VAL A 25 -19.90 -12.94 -5.36
C VAL A 25 -18.86 -14.04 -5.63
N GLU A 26 -18.14 -13.94 -6.75
CA GLU A 26 -17.06 -14.87 -7.08
C GLU A 26 -15.91 -14.80 -6.07
N LEU A 27 -15.56 -13.57 -5.63
CA LEU A 27 -14.55 -13.36 -4.59
C LEU A 27 -14.95 -14.09 -3.30
N LEU A 28 -16.19 -13.91 -2.83
CA LEU A 28 -16.68 -14.57 -1.60
C LEU A 28 -16.66 -16.10 -1.74
N LYS A 29 -17.06 -16.65 -2.89
CA LYS A 29 -17.02 -18.08 -3.16
C LYS A 29 -15.59 -18.61 -3.09
N LYS A 30 -14.67 -17.96 -3.81
CA LYS A 30 -13.24 -18.35 -3.81
C LYS A 30 -12.60 -18.25 -2.42
N LEU A 31 -12.90 -17.21 -1.65
CA LEU A 31 -12.39 -17.09 -0.28
C LEU A 31 -12.82 -18.24 0.61
N LYS A 32 -14.08 -18.71 0.50
CA LYS A 32 -14.57 -19.89 1.22
C LYS A 32 -13.86 -21.17 0.78
N GLU A 33 -13.64 -21.35 -0.53
CA GLU A 33 -12.90 -22.49 -1.09
C GLU A 33 -11.44 -22.49 -0.59
N ILE A 34 -10.76 -21.34 -0.60
CA ILE A 34 -9.39 -21.18 -0.09
C ILE A 34 -9.31 -21.49 1.41
N LYS A 35 -10.27 -21.01 2.21
CA LYS A 35 -10.34 -21.36 3.65
C LYS A 35 -10.46 -22.87 3.85
N SER A 36 -11.30 -23.53 3.06
CA SER A 36 -11.55 -24.98 3.13
C SER A 36 -10.35 -25.81 2.68
N SER A 37 -9.45 -25.26 1.87
CA SER A 37 -8.22 -25.93 1.42
C SER A 37 -7.18 -26.08 2.54
N GLY A 38 -7.32 -25.34 3.66
CA GLY A 38 -6.36 -25.40 4.77
C GLY A 38 -5.05 -24.68 4.45
N TRP A 39 -3.93 -25.31 4.79
CA TRP A 39 -2.59 -24.77 4.61
C TRP A 39 -2.16 -24.78 3.14
N VAL A 40 -1.69 -23.61 2.66
CA VAL A 40 -1.23 -23.41 1.28
C VAL A 40 0.21 -22.88 1.33
N LYS A 41 1.09 -23.49 0.54
CA LYS A 41 2.49 -23.10 0.43
C LYS A 41 2.63 -21.70 -0.17
N THR A 42 3.59 -20.92 0.33
CA THR A 42 3.88 -19.59 -0.18
C THR A 42 4.30 -19.62 -1.66
N HIS A 43 3.78 -18.70 -2.46
CA HIS A 43 4.17 -18.53 -3.86
C HIS A 43 5.36 -17.57 -4.03
N ARG A 44 5.73 -16.85 -2.98
CA ARG A 44 6.86 -15.91 -2.95
C ARG A 44 7.42 -15.83 -1.54
N THR A 45 8.73 -15.79 -1.40
CA THR A 45 9.38 -15.61 -0.10
C THR A 45 9.30 -14.17 0.40
N GLY A 46 9.38 -14.00 1.72
CA GLY A 46 9.47 -12.70 2.37
C GLY A 46 8.13 -12.02 2.65
N ASN A 47 8.17 -10.72 2.95
CA ASN A 47 7.02 -9.99 3.46
C ASN A 47 5.85 -9.88 2.47
N THR A 48 6.13 -9.90 1.17
CA THR A 48 5.11 -9.85 0.10
C THR A 48 4.53 -11.22 -0.25
N GLY A 49 5.05 -12.31 0.33
CA GLY A 49 4.64 -13.69 0.03
C GLY A 49 3.14 -13.91 0.26
N ILE A 50 2.62 -13.46 1.39
CA ILE A 50 1.21 -13.63 1.72
C ILE A 50 0.28 -12.93 0.71
N GLY A 51 0.64 -11.70 0.26
CA GLY A 51 -0.11 -10.97 -0.77
C GLY A 51 -0.11 -11.71 -2.08
N LYS A 52 1.09 -12.08 -2.56
CA LYS A 52 1.24 -12.82 -3.81
C LYS A 52 0.48 -14.14 -3.80
N THR A 53 0.54 -14.88 -2.69
CA THR A 53 -0.13 -16.18 -2.58
C THR A 53 -1.65 -16.04 -2.70
N ILE A 54 -2.28 -15.11 -1.95
CA ILE A 54 -3.74 -14.95 -2.03
C ILE A 54 -4.19 -14.39 -3.38
N GLU A 55 -3.44 -13.46 -3.98
CA GLU A 55 -3.74 -12.95 -5.33
C GLU A 55 -3.74 -14.07 -6.37
N ASP A 56 -2.72 -14.95 -6.35
CA ASP A 56 -2.62 -16.09 -7.26
C ASP A 56 -3.77 -17.10 -7.06
N LEU A 57 -4.11 -17.41 -5.80
CA LEU A 57 -5.23 -18.30 -5.48
C LEU A 57 -6.58 -17.74 -5.96
N LEU A 58 -6.75 -16.42 -5.88
CA LEU A 58 -7.92 -15.74 -6.41
C LEU A 58 -7.90 -15.63 -7.95
N GLY A 59 -6.76 -15.89 -8.59
CA GLY A 59 -6.57 -15.72 -10.03
C GLY A 59 -6.40 -14.26 -10.47
N ILE A 60 -6.02 -13.38 -9.53
CA ILE A 60 -5.74 -11.97 -9.80
C ILE A 60 -4.32 -11.86 -10.35
N LYS A 61 -4.18 -11.34 -11.56
CA LYS A 61 -2.87 -11.09 -12.16
C LYS A 61 -2.24 -9.85 -11.57
N GLU A 62 -1.00 -9.97 -11.11
CA GLU A 62 -0.19 -8.82 -10.70
C GLU A 62 -0.04 -7.86 -11.89
N ASN A 63 -0.58 -6.67 -11.77
CA ASN A 63 -0.46 -5.62 -12.78
C ASN A 63 -0.09 -4.30 -12.11
N ASN A 64 0.61 -3.42 -12.85
CA ASN A 64 0.98 -2.08 -12.41
C ASN A 64 -0.08 -1.03 -12.78
N VAL A 65 -1.28 -1.45 -13.18
CA VAL A 65 -2.36 -0.53 -13.54
C VAL A 65 -3.00 0.00 -12.26
N PRO A 66 -3.02 1.32 -12.05
CA PRO A 66 -3.67 1.89 -10.89
C PRO A 66 -5.19 1.66 -10.94
N GLY A 67 -5.71 0.87 -10.00
CA GLY A 67 -7.14 0.57 -9.89
C GLY A 67 -7.41 -0.31 -8.67
N PRO A 68 -8.66 -0.58 -8.31
CA PRO A 68 -9.01 -1.58 -7.31
C PRO A 68 -8.81 -3.00 -7.86
N ASP A 69 -8.54 -3.96 -6.97
CA ASP A 69 -8.19 -5.33 -7.31
C ASP A 69 -9.41 -6.17 -7.78
N ALA A 70 -10.61 -5.81 -7.32
CA ALA A 70 -11.88 -6.43 -7.73
C ALA A 70 -13.01 -5.41 -7.58
N GLU A 71 -13.96 -5.37 -8.47
CA GLU A 71 -15.22 -4.57 -8.46
C GLU A 71 -15.27 -3.39 -7.45
N LYS A 72 -14.35 -2.42 -7.58
CA LYS A 72 -14.15 -1.28 -6.66
C LYS A 72 -13.78 -1.69 -5.22
N LEU A 73 -13.10 -2.80 -5.05
CA LEU A 73 -12.66 -3.35 -3.78
C LEU A 73 -11.14 -3.55 -3.80
N GLU A 74 -10.42 -2.90 -2.92
CA GLU A 74 -8.99 -3.12 -2.69
C GLU A 74 -8.80 -4.38 -1.84
N LEU A 75 -7.82 -5.22 -2.17
CA LEU A 75 -7.44 -6.37 -1.38
C LEU A 75 -6.19 -6.07 -0.56
N LYS A 76 -6.23 -6.42 0.72
CA LYS A 76 -5.06 -6.41 1.60
C LYS A 76 -5.00 -7.71 2.38
N SER A 77 -3.81 -8.23 2.53
CA SER A 77 -3.60 -9.42 3.34
C SER A 77 -2.48 -9.23 4.36
N ALA A 78 -2.60 -9.93 5.48
CA ALA A 78 -1.59 -9.92 6.53
C ALA A 78 -1.57 -11.27 7.27
N ARG A 79 -0.39 -11.63 7.77
CA ARG A 79 -0.28 -12.68 8.80
C ARG A 79 -1.00 -12.23 10.05
N LYS A 80 -1.72 -13.09 10.74
CA LYS A 80 -2.48 -12.74 11.98
C LYS A 80 -1.59 -12.07 13.02
N ASN A 81 -0.36 -12.52 13.15
CA ASN A 81 0.62 -12.02 14.12
C ASN A 81 1.62 -11.03 13.50
N ALA A 82 1.29 -10.40 12.35
CA ALA A 82 2.18 -9.44 11.73
C ALA A 82 2.38 -8.21 12.61
N LYS A 83 3.65 -7.88 12.88
CA LYS A 83 4.06 -6.65 13.58
C LYS A 83 4.34 -5.50 12.59
N SER A 84 4.44 -5.80 11.30
CA SER A 84 4.72 -4.80 10.27
C SER A 84 3.48 -3.99 9.93
N MET A 85 3.68 -2.70 9.67
CA MET A 85 2.62 -1.81 9.25
C MET A 85 1.99 -2.25 7.92
N LEU A 86 0.67 -2.08 7.81
CA LEU A 86 -0.08 -2.25 6.58
C LEU A 86 0.02 -0.98 5.73
N THR A 87 0.39 -1.12 4.46
CA THR A 87 0.37 0.00 3.51
C THR A 87 -1.07 0.25 3.06
N LEU A 88 -1.60 1.41 3.37
CA LEU A 88 -2.90 1.87 2.86
C LEU A 88 -2.78 2.15 1.37
N PHE A 89 -1.90 3.07 0.98
CA PHE A 89 -1.56 3.36 -0.40
C PHE A 89 -0.20 4.05 -0.49
N THR A 90 0.39 4.05 -1.68
CA THR A 90 1.67 4.71 -1.97
C THR A 90 1.44 5.96 -2.82
N LYS A 91 2.21 6.99 -2.56
CA LYS A 91 2.27 8.22 -3.36
C LYS A 91 3.58 8.94 -3.06
N SER A 92 4.41 9.14 -4.07
CA SER A 92 5.63 9.96 -3.94
C SER A 92 5.27 11.42 -3.67
N PRO A 93 6.07 12.14 -2.86
CA PRO A 93 5.85 13.56 -2.60
C PRO A 93 6.24 14.43 -3.81
N LEU A 94 5.69 15.63 -3.84
CA LEU A 94 6.05 16.73 -4.74
C LEU A 94 7.09 17.64 -4.07
N PRO A 95 7.86 18.44 -4.82
CA PRO A 95 7.98 18.42 -6.28
C PRO A 95 8.69 17.15 -6.79
N PRO A 96 8.77 16.89 -8.10
CA PRO A 96 9.33 15.64 -8.65
C PRO A 96 10.74 15.26 -8.17
N LYS A 97 11.52 16.22 -7.66
CA LYS A 97 12.86 15.99 -7.09
C LYS A 97 12.90 15.89 -5.57
N ALA A 98 11.76 15.95 -4.88
CA ALA A 98 11.70 15.93 -3.41
C ALA A 98 12.44 14.71 -2.82
N ASN A 99 12.21 13.52 -3.37
CA ASN A 99 12.90 12.30 -2.93
C ASN A 99 14.43 12.38 -3.10
N ALA A 100 14.92 13.03 -4.16
CA ALA A 100 16.36 13.22 -4.36
C ALA A 100 16.97 14.13 -3.28
N VAL A 101 16.29 15.23 -2.95
CA VAL A 101 16.71 16.17 -1.90
C VAL A 101 16.71 15.49 -0.53
N ILE A 102 15.63 14.78 -0.20
CA ILE A 102 15.49 14.06 1.07
C ILE A 102 16.58 12.99 1.20
N LEU A 103 16.81 12.19 0.15
CA LEU A 103 17.86 11.16 0.14
C LEU A 103 19.26 11.75 0.25
N ALA A 104 19.55 12.84 -0.48
CA ALA A 104 20.85 13.48 -0.42
C ALA A 104 21.20 13.98 0.98
N ARG A 105 20.21 14.53 1.70
CA ARG A 105 20.38 15.20 2.99
C ARG A 105 20.32 14.24 4.18
N PHE A 106 19.42 13.26 4.15
CA PHE A 106 19.14 12.37 5.28
C PHE A 106 19.48 10.90 5.02
N GLY A 107 19.83 10.56 3.78
CA GLY A 107 20.20 9.20 3.41
C GLY A 107 21.51 8.73 4.06
N TYR A 108 21.62 7.44 4.22
CA TYR A 108 22.80 6.74 4.74
C TYR A 108 23.33 5.74 3.71
N ALA A 109 24.58 5.30 3.89
CA ALA A 109 25.16 4.25 3.07
C ALA A 109 24.58 2.89 3.47
N ALA A 110 24.02 2.17 2.50
CA ALA A 110 23.63 0.78 2.63
C ALA A 110 24.86 -0.14 2.50
N GLU A 111 24.69 -1.43 2.81
CA GLU A 111 25.76 -2.44 2.70
C GLU A 111 26.39 -2.52 1.31
N ASN A 112 25.63 -2.24 0.28
CA ASN A 112 26.07 -2.21 -1.12
C ASN A 112 26.75 -0.88 -1.53
N GLY A 113 27.02 0.02 -0.58
CA GLY A 113 27.64 1.34 -0.77
C GLY A 113 26.75 2.41 -1.38
N ARG A 114 25.50 2.10 -1.74
CA ARG A 114 24.54 3.08 -2.26
C ARG A 114 23.83 3.81 -1.13
N LYS A 115 23.37 5.03 -1.39
CA LYS A 115 22.52 5.75 -0.42
C LYS A 115 21.11 5.18 -0.39
N GLU A 116 20.58 5.04 0.83
CA GLU A 116 19.17 4.74 1.07
C GLU A 116 18.64 5.53 2.27
N LEU A 117 17.32 5.65 2.34
CA LEU A 117 16.61 6.20 3.48
C LEU A 117 15.33 5.40 3.70
N HIS A 118 15.30 4.63 4.79
CA HIS A 118 14.11 3.98 5.29
C HIS A 118 13.76 4.60 6.63
N THR A 119 12.66 5.35 6.67
CA THR A 119 12.25 6.05 7.88
C THR A 119 10.75 6.28 7.92
N THR A 120 10.20 6.25 9.12
CA THR A 120 8.78 6.49 9.36
C THR A 120 8.59 7.84 10.03
N LEU A 121 7.66 8.63 9.49
CA LEU A 121 7.30 9.95 9.97
C LEU A 121 5.88 9.95 10.54
N ASN A 122 5.63 10.79 11.52
CA ASN A 122 4.32 11.09 12.05
C ASN A 122 4.09 12.61 12.13
N ALA A 123 2.87 13.03 12.49
CA ALA A 123 2.53 14.43 12.61
C ALA A 123 2.72 15.00 14.03
N ILE A 124 3.09 14.17 15.01
CA ILE A 124 3.20 14.59 16.42
C ILE A 124 4.58 15.16 16.72
N SER A 125 5.64 14.44 16.32
CA SER A 125 7.02 14.79 16.64
C SER A 125 7.96 14.52 15.48
N HIS A 126 9.10 15.19 15.47
CA HIS A 126 10.20 14.82 14.59
C HIS A 126 10.74 13.44 14.98
N ASN A 127 11.06 12.64 14.00
CA ASN A 127 11.74 11.38 14.25
C ASN A 127 13.23 11.61 14.54
N LEU A 128 13.91 10.57 14.96
CA LEU A 128 15.36 10.58 15.11
C LEU A 128 16.01 9.89 13.91
N LEU A 129 16.93 10.59 13.26
CA LEU A 129 17.74 10.07 12.19
C LEU A 129 19.20 10.08 12.62
N ARG A 130 19.78 8.92 12.91
CA ARG A 130 21.18 8.77 13.38
C ARG A 130 21.53 9.64 14.59
N GLY A 131 20.60 9.71 15.55
CA GLY A 131 20.80 10.48 16.78
C GLY A 131 20.55 12.00 16.65
N CYS A 132 20.21 12.48 15.45
CA CYS A 132 19.85 13.87 15.22
C CYS A 132 18.35 14.01 14.99
N THR A 133 17.80 15.19 15.25
CA THR A 133 16.41 15.53 14.90
C THR A 133 16.23 15.38 13.38
N GLY A 134 15.26 14.58 13.00
CA GLY A 134 15.00 14.25 11.60
C GLY A 134 13.82 15.03 11.01
N LEU A 135 12.83 14.31 10.52
CA LEU A 135 11.72 14.83 9.75
C LEU A 135 10.39 14.61 10.49
N LYS A 136 9.40 15.41 10.13
CA LYS A 136 8.04 15.35 10.66
C LYS A 136 7.03 15.62 9.55
N ILE A 137 5.81 15.12 9.71
CA ILE A 137 4.67 15.49 8.87
C ILE A 137 3.95 16.71 9.47
N LYS A 138 3.67 17.69 8.64
CA LYS A 138 2.77 18.79 8.96
C LYS A 138 1.56 18.74 8.05
N VAL A 139 0.37 18.70 8.64
CA VAL A 139 -0.90 18.78 7.91
C VAL A 139 -1.34 20.23 7.90
N ASP A 140 -1.20 20.88 6.77
CA ASP A 140 -1.62 22.27 6.56
C ASP A 140 -2.97 22.33 5.85
N HIS A 141 -3.51 23.54 5.60
CA HIS A 141 -4.82 23.75 4.99
C HIS A 141 -4.96 23.04 3.62
N SER A 142 -4.01 23.22 2.71
CA SER A 142 -4.04 22.67 1.35
C SER A 142 -3.09 21.50 1.12
N ARG A 143 -2.15 21.23 2.04
CA ARG A 143 -1.03 20.31 1.85
C ARG A 143 -0.76 19.44 3.06
N ILE A 144 -0.10 18.31 2.80
CA ILE A 144 0.59 17.50 3.77
C ILE A 144 2.07 17.65 3.45
N GLU A 145 2.86 18.16 4.38
CA GLU A 145 4.25 18.55 4.17
C GLU A 145 5.22 17.66 4.95
N ILE A 146 6.37 17.38 4.37
CA ILE A 146 7.54 16.82 5.06
C ILE A 146 8.42 17.98 5.46
N ILE A 147 8.56 18.21 6.76
CA ILE A 147 9.31 19.34 7.29
C ILE A 147 10.50 18.92 8.14
N THR A 148 11.53 19.78 8.16
CA THR A 148 12.66 19.69 9.08
C THR A 148 12.34 20.37 10.42
N GLU A 149 13.26 20.28 11.39
CA GLU A 149 13.17 20.96 12.69
C GLU A 149 13.00 22.49 12.53
N ASN A 150 13.65 23.08 11.54
CA ASN A 150 13.56 24.51 11.24
C ASN A 150 12.36 24.86 10.35
N SER A 151 11.37 23.96 10.24
CA SER A 151 10.16 24.15 9.43
C SER A 151 10.39 24.32 7.94
N GLU A 152 11.57 23.93 7.41
CA GLU A 152 11.84 23.90 5.98
C GLU A 152 11.03 22.75 5.35
N VAL A 153 10.30 23.03 4.28
CA VAL A 153 9.50 22.06 3.52
C VAL A 153 10.37 21.37 2.47
N LEU A 154 10.58 20.06 2.61
CA LEU A 154 11.39 19.26 1.68
C LEU A 154 10.55 18.54 0.63
N GLY A 155 9.29 18.32 0.91
CA GLY A 155 8.35 17.67 0.02
C GLY A 155 6.93 17.82 0.54
N TYR A 156 5.94 17.60 -0.33
CA TYR A 156 4.53 17.74 0.05
C TYR A 156 3.61 16.91 -0.84
N TRP A 157 2.39 16.73 -0.40
CA TRP A 157 1.25 16.24 -1.19
C TRP A 157 0.14 17.29 -1.15
N ASP A 158 -0.36 17.69 -2.33
CA ASP A 158 -1.58 18.48 -2.41
C ASP A 158 -2.77 17.63 -1.97
N LYS A 159 -3.60 18.12 -1.05
CA LYS A 159 -4.73 17.37 -0.50
C LYS A 159 -5.71 16.92 -1.58
N ASP A 160 -6.00 17.76 -2.57
CA ASP A 160 -6.92 17.40 -3.67
C ASP A 160 -6.39 16.24 -4.52
N THR A 161 -5.08 16.28 -4.85
CA THR A 161 -4.43 15.20 -5.59
C THR A 161 -4.36 13.91 -4.77
N LEU A 162 -4.10 14.03 -3.48
CA LEU A 162 -4.04 12.90 -2.57
C LEU A 162 -5.42 12.29 -2.35
N LYS A 163 -6.46 13.12 -2.20
CA LYS A 163 -7.86 12.71 -2.08
C LYS A 163 -8.30 11.85 -3.26
N LYS A 164 -8.01 12.26 -4.50
CA LYS A 164 -8.29 11.47 -5.70
C LYS A 164 -7.61 10.09 -5.66
N THR A 165 -6.38 10.02 -5.17
CA THR A 165 -5.65 8.74 -5.03
C THR A 165 -6.26 7.86 -3.95
N PHE A 166 -6.63 8.45 -2.82
CA PHE A 166 -7.29 7.82 -1.69
C PHE A 166 -8.65 7.22 -2.09
N GLU A 167 -9.54 8.05 -2.69
CA GLU A 167 -10.89 7.65 -3.09
C GLU A 167 -10.89 6.53 -4.15
N ARG A 168 -9.86 6.46 -4.98
CA ARG A 168 -9.70 5.38 -5.94
C ARG A 168 -9.33 4.06 -5.27
N LYS A 169 -8.53 4.09 -4.17
CA LYS A 169 -7.92 2.92 -3.54
C LYS A 169 -8.69 2.39 -2.32
N LEU A 170 -9.35 3.24 -1.56
CA LEU A 170 -9.78 2.91 -0.19
C LEU A 170 -11.28 3.02 0.14
N PRO A 171 -12.21 3.13 -0.82
CA PRO A 171 -13.63 3.22 -0.46
C PRO A 171 -14.16 1.93 0.17
N ARG A 172 -13.61 0.78 -0.25
CA ARG A 172 -13.94 -0.56 0.26
C ARG A 172 -12.67 -1.42 0.28
N LEU A 173 -12.46 -2.11 1.38
CA LEU A 173 -11.28 -2.95 1.58
C LEU A 173 -11.71 -4.36 2.01
N MET A 174 -11.24 -5.39 1.29
CA MET A 174 -11.26 -6.77 1.77
C MET A 174 -9.94 -7.04 2.47
N TYR A 175 -9.99 -7.18 3.79
CA TYR A 175 -8.83 -7.48 4.62
C TYR A 175 -8.80 -8.96 4.97
N ILE A 176 -7.85 -9.69 4.39
CA ILE A 176 -7.72 -11.13 4.51
C ILE A 176 -6.54 -11.43 5.45
N LYS A 177 -6.80 -12.23 6.49
CA LYS A 177 -5.76 -12.66 7.41
C LYS A 177 -5.51 -14.15 7.31
N ALA A 178 -4.26 -14.54 7.48
CA ALA A 178 -3.88 -15.94 7.53
C ALA A 178 -3.05 -16.24 8.77
N GLU A 179 -3.24 -17.42 9.30
CA GLU A 179 -2.24 -18.06 10.13
C GLU A 179 -1.04 -18.42 9.25
N SER A 180 0.16 -18.44 9.83
CA SER A 180 1.38 -18.79 9.10
C SER A 180 2.22 -19.74 9.92
N GLN A 181 2.84 -20.70 9.23
CA GLN A 181 3.81 -21.65 9.79
C GLN A 181 5.00 -21.80 8.83
N GLY A 182 6.12 -22.31 9.35
CA GLY A 182 7.35 -22.43 8.57
C GLY A 182 8.01 -21.08 8.29
N SER A 183 8.97 -21.07 7.37
CA SER A 183 9.72 -19.86 7.00
C SER A 183 10.33 -19.98 5.60
N GLY A 184 10.64 -18.82 4.98
CA GLY A 184 11.26 -18.74 3.67
C GLY A 184 10.45 -19.46 2.58
N LYS A 185 11.06 -20.40 1.86
CA LYS A 185 10.39 -21.20 0.82
C LYS A 185 9.42 -22.24 1.35
N ASN A 186 9.49 -22.55 2.63
CA ASN A 186 8.64 -23.53 3.30
C ASN A 186 7.56 -22.85 4.16
N GLU A 187 7.35 -21.56 4.01
CA GLU A 187 6.28 -20.86 4.67
C GLU A 187 4.94 -21.27 4.06
N GLU A 188 3.95 -21.50 4.91
CA GLU A 188 2.57 -21.85 4.53
C GLU A 188 1.59 -20.90 5.21
N PHE A 189 0.46 -20.68 4.56
CA PHE A 189 -0.61 -19.79 5.00
C PHE A 189 -1.93 -20.55 5.06
N TRP A 190 -2.69 -20.36 6.13
CA TRP A 190 -4.08 -20.73 6.18
C TRP A 190 -4.94 -19.45 6.25
N PHE A 191 -5.55 -19.11 5.12
CA PHE A 191 -6.42 -17.93 4.97
C PHE A 191 -7.80 -18.20 5.57
N ASN A 192 -7.95 -18.00 6.88
CA ASN A 192 -9.12 -18.42 7.65
C ASN A 192 -9.94 -17.27 8.24
N GLU A 193 -9.56 -16.02 7.96
CA GLU A 193 -10.25 -14.82 8.44
C GLU A 193 -10.27 -13.77 7.34
N ALA A 194 -11.44 -13.18 7.08
CA ALA A 194 -11.58 -12.07 6.15
C ALA A 194 -12.66 -11.08 6.62
N TRP A 195 -12.40 -9.80 6.40
CA TRP A 195 -13.26 -8.69 6.79
C TRP A 195 -13.52 -7.78 5.60
N LEU A 196 -14.79 -7.43 5.37
CA LEU A 196 -15.15 -6.32 4.51
C LEU A 196 -15.19 -5.03 5.35
N LEU A 197 -14.33 -4.09 5.01
CA LEU A 197 -14.18 -2.80 5.69
C LEU A 197 -14.65 -1.69 4.76
N GLN A 198 -15.53 -0.79 5.26
CA GLN A 198 -16.17 0.26 4.46
C GLN A 198 -16.31 1.57 5.25
N GLY A 199 -16.54 2.66 4.53
CA GLY A 199 -16.78 3.96 5.14
C GLY A 199 -15.54 4.65 5.68
N PHE A 200 -14.40 4.45 5.01
CA PHE A 200 -13.20 5.24 5.24
C PHE A 200 -13.23 6.44 4.30
N ASP A 201 -13.39 7.62 4.85
CA ASP A 201 -13.38 8.88 4.12
C ASP A 201 -12.07 9.67 4.31
N PHE A 202 -11.87 10.67 3.45
CA PHE A 202 -10.63 11.43 3.44
C PHE A 202 -10.47 12.36 4.66
N GLU A 203 -11.56 12.82 5.26
CA GLU A 203 -11.52 13.63 6.47
C GLU A 203 -11.04 12.81 7.67
N ASN A 204 -11.54 11.57 7.81
CA ASN A 204 -11.05 10.65 8.82
C ASN A 204 -9.58 10.28 8.56
N PHE A 205 -9.16 10.11 7.30
CA PHE A 205 -7.75 9.91 6.95
C PHE A 205 -6.87 11.07 7.46
N LEU A 206 -7.27 12.32 7.21
CA LEU A 206 -6.53 13.50 7.67
C LEU A 206 -6.50 13.59 9.20
N LYS A 207 -7.61 13.30 9.86
CA LYS A 207 -7.70 13.24 11.33
C LYS A 207 -6.73 12.21 11.91
N LEU A 208 -6.74 10.99 11.38
CA LEU A 208 -5.86 9.92 11.86
C LEU A 208 -4.38 10.19 11.54
N LEU A 209 -4.08 10.83 10.41
CA LEU A 209 -2.72 11.27 10.08
C LEU A 209 -2.24 12.34 11.05
N THR A 210 -3.06 13.35 11.34
CA THR A 210 -2.76 14.42 12.31
C THR A 210 -2.57 13.87 13.72
N ALA A 211 -3.35 12.85 14.10
CA ALA A 211 -3.23 12.16 15.38
C ALA A 211 -2.03 11.18 15.46
N GLY A 212 -1.25 11.02 14.39
CA GLY A 212 -0.11 10.11 14.36
C GLY A 212 -0.47 8.62 14.35
N VAL A 213 -1.73 8.29 14.05
CA VAL A 213 -2.21 6.91 13.88
C VAL A 213 -1.85 6.40 12.49
N ILE A 214 -2.09 7.21 11.46
CA ILE A 214 -1.55 6.97 10.13
C ILE A 214 -0.18 7.62 10.04
N LEU A 215 0.77 6.86 9.52
CA LEU A 215 2.19 7.22 9.42
C LEU A 215 2.59 7.34 7.95
N VAL A 216 3.64 8.11 7.68
CA VAL A 216 4.28 8.18 6.37
C VAL A 216 5.59 7.41 6.43
N ASP A 217 5.70 6.36 5.63
CA ASP A 217 6.90 5.54 5.55
C ASP A 217 7.67 5.91 4.27
N ILE A 218 8.82 6.56 4.46
CA ILE A 218 9.71 6.95 3.37
C ILE A 218 10.64 5.78 3.06
N ARG A 219 10.67 5.37 1.79
CA ARG A 219 11.50 4.29 1.28
C ARG A 219 12.18 4.70 -0.02
N ILE A 220 13.33 5.31 0.11
CA ILE A 220 14.08 5.83 -1.02
C ILE A 220 15.44 5.14 -1.06
N GLY A 221 15.87 4.71 -2.23
CA GLY A 221 17.20 4.19 -2.48
C GLY A 221 17.82 4.81 -3.72
N GLN A 222 18.92 4.22 -4.19
CA GLN A 222 19.59 4.61 -5.43
C GLN A 222 19.72 3.41 -6.37
N TYR A 223 19.47 3.65 -7.66
CA TYR A 223 19.88 2.75 -8.71
C TYR A 223 21.42 2.66 -8.81
N PRO A 224 22.00 1.64 -9.50
CA PRO A 224 23.45 1.55 -9.73
C PRO A 224 24.06 2.81 -10.39
N ASN A 225 23.27 3.55 -11.16
CA ASN A 225 23.69 4.80 -11.82
C ASN A 225 23.55 6.04 -10.91
N GLY A 226 23.30 5.86 -9.61
CA GLY A 226 23.16 6.95 -8.63
C GLY A 226 21.82 7.69 -8.64
N LYS A 227 20.92 7.42 -9.60
CA LYS A 227 19.61 8.07 -9.63
C LYS A 227 18.74 7.61 -8.45
N PRO A 228 18.00 8.53 -7.79
CA PRO A 228 17.06 8.16 -6.74
C PRO A 228 15.97 7.23 -7.25
N HIS A 229 15.57 6.28 -6.41
CA HIS A 229 14.48 5.35 -6.65
C HIS A 229 13.58 5.29 -5.43
N ASP A 230 12.28 5.56 -5.63
CA ASP A 230 11.27 5.42 -4.59
C ASP A 230 10.77 3.96 -4.56
N HIS A 231 11.07 3.26 -3.48
CA HIS A 231 10.63 1.87 -3.24
C HIS A 231 9.20 1.77 -2.70
N GLY A 232 8.41 2.84 -2.78
CA GLY A 232 7.01 2.87 -2.35
C GLY A 232 6.79 3.66 -1.08
N THR A 233 7.29 4.91 -1.05
CA THR A 233 6.90 5.90 -0.04
C THR A 233 5.38 6.01 0.01
N GLY A 234 4.81 5.89 1.20
CA GLY A 234 3.35 5.84 1.32
C GLY A 234 2.81 5.95 2.73
N PHE A 235 1.50 5.92 2.81
CA PHE A 235 0.75 6.03 4.05
C PHE A 235 0.48 4.64 4.61
N ARG A 236 0.80 4.44 5.88
CA ARG A 236 0.76 3.15 6.57
C ARG A 236 0.08 3.25 7.93
N ILE A 237 -0.42 2.12 8.39
CA ILE A 237 -1.08 2.00 9.70
C ILE A 237 -0.67 0.69 10.36
N GLN A 238 -0.66 0.67 11.70
CA GLN A 238 -0.50 -0.59 12.43
C GLN A 238 -1.74 -1.47 12.24
N PRO A 239 -1.59 -2.78 12.01
CA PRO A 239 -2.73 -3.67 11.76
C PRO A 239 -3.81 -3.64 12.84
N ASN A 240 -3.43 -3.47 14.10
CA ASN A 240 -4.34 -3.36 15.24
C ASN A 240 -5.08 -2.02 15.34
N GLN A 241 -4.70 -1.03 14.54
CA GLN A 241 -5.35 0.29 14.46
C GLN A 241 -6.19 0.47 13.18
N LEU A 242 -6.16 -0.52 12.28
CA LEU A 242 -6.87 -0.45 11.00
C LEU A 242 -8.38 -0.19 11.18
N GLU A 243 -8.94 -0.68 12.26
CA GLU A 243 -10.35 -0.51 12.61
C GLU A 243 -10.76 0.95 12.77
N LEU A 244 -9.84 1.82 13.21
CA LEU A 244 -10.10 3.26 13.37
C LEU A 244 -10.37 3.98 12.03
N CYS A 245 -9.96 3.36 10.93
CA CYS A 245 -10.17 3.91 9.59
C CYS A 245 -11.61 3.75 9.09
N PHE A 246 -12.29 2.66 9.47
CA PHE A 246 -13.53 2.22 8.83
C PHE A 246 -14.73 2.28 9.77
N SER A 247 -15.83 2.90 9.31
CA SER A 247 -17.07 3.01 10.09
C SER A 247 -17.92 1.73 10.06
N LYS A 248 -17.72 0.85 9.07
CA LYS A 248 -18.47 -0.41 8.92
C LYS A 248 -17.50 -1.57 8.73
N ARG A 249 -17.77 -2.67 9.45
CA ARG A 249 -16.98 -3.90 9.41
C ARG A 249 -17.91 -5.10 9.39
N GLU A 250 -17.68 -5.98 8.43
CA GLU A 250 -18.43 -7.22 8.26
C GLU A 250 -17.45 -8.38 8.17
N GLN A 251 -17.62 -9.37 9.01
CA GLN A 251 -16.82 -10.61 8.95
C GLN A 251 -17.36 -11.49 7.82
N ILE A 252 -16.45 -11.89 6.93
CA ILE A 252 -16.75 -12.69 5.74
C ILE A 252 -16.37 -14.17 5.95
N LEU A 253 -15.27 -14.43 6.69
CA LEU A 253 -14.77 -15.77 6.99
C LEU A 253 -14.59 -15.98 8.50
#